data_c66f719d573922876fcd433d3e402e9d
#
_entry.id   c66f719d573922876fcd433d3e402e9d
#
_cell.length_a   1.000
_cell.length_b   1.000
_cell.length_c   1.000
_cell.angle_alpha   90.00
_cell.angle_beta   90.00
_cell.angle_gamma   90.00
#
_symmetry.space_group_name_H-M   'P 1'
#
loop_
_entity.id
_entity.type
_entity.pdbx_description
1 polymer ?
#
loop_
_entity_poly.entity_id
_entity_poly.type
_entity_poly.pdbx_seq_one_letter_code
_entity_poly.pdbx_strand_id
1 'polypeptide(L)'
;DYYMISTTAHMSPGAPIMHSKDMVNWKIISYVFDEINESPKNNLEGGNIYSRGQWAASLRYHDGLFYVFFGTGNKSYIYTAKDPAGKWEKKLVIDEYLHDASMLFDDDGSIYLAYGARHIRIIEFNKDLSGINREGLNVEVIPAEPKGLLEGVHFYKFNNKYYMTFIWWPEG
;
A
#
# COMPACT_ATOMS: atom_id res chain seq x y z
N ASP A 1 6.60 11.00 17.37
CA ASP A 1 6.54 11.45 15.97
C ASP A 1 5.47 10.64 15.25
N TYR A 2 4.72 11.30 14.35
CA TYR A 2 3.64 10.71 13.55
C TYR A 2 4.00 10.83 12.08
N TYR A 3 3.70 9.78 11.33
CA TYR A 3 3.96 9.73 9.90
C TYR A 3 2.69 9.38 9.14
N MET A 4 2.49 10.01 8.01
CA MET A 4 1.35 9.80 7.14
C MET A 4 1.82 9.74 5.69
N ILE A 5 1.18 8.92 4.90
CA ILE A 5 1.35 8.85 3.45
C ILE A 5 0.05 9.25 2.76
N SER A 6 0.15 9.82 1.57
CA SER A 6 -1.01 10.18 0.77
C SER A 6 -0.85 9.73 -0.68
N THR A 7 -1.93 9.83 -1.44
CA THR A 7 -1.93 9.57 -2.88
C THR A 7 -1.58 10.82 -3.67
N THR A 8 -0.95 10.64 -4.83
CA THR A 8 -0.74 11.70 -5.82
C THR A 8 -1.37 11.38 -7.17
N ALA A 9 -2.07 10.25 -7.26
CA ALA A 9 -2.65 9.75 -8.50
C ALA A 9 -1.60 9.75 -9.62
N HIS A 10 -1.77 10.54 -10.68
CA HIS A 10 -0.87 10.60 -11.84
C HIS A 10 0.30 11.59 -11.69
N MET A 11 0.39 12.31 -10.57
CA MET A 11 1.45 13.30 -10.38
C MET A 11 2.75 12.68 -9.84
N SER A 12 3.87 13.21 -10.29
CA SER A 12 5.21 12.90 -9.80
C SER A 12 5.90 14.20 -9.35
N PRO A 13 6.72 14.14 -8.29
CA PRO A 13 7.00 13.00 -7.45
C PRO A 13 5.76 12.51 -6.71
N GLY A 14 5.75 11.23 -6.28
CA GLY A 14 4.56 10.61 -5.74
C GLY A 14 4.71 9.94 -4.38
N ALA A 15 3.56 9.62 -3.79
CA ALA A 15 3.45 9.06 -2.45
C ALA A 15 4.16 9.93 -1.40
N PRO A 16 3.71 11.17 -1.14
CA PRO A 16 4.34 12.07 -0.18
C PRO A 16 4.28 11.47 1.22
N ILE A 17 5.42 11.52 1.90
CA ILE A 17 5.55 11.21 3.32
C ILE A 17 5.44 12.50 4.11
N MET A 18 4.53 12.53 5.04
CA MET A 18 4.30 13.66 5.93
C MET A 18 4.68 13.30 7.36
N HIS A 19 5.23 14.25 8.07
CA HIS A 19 5.62 14.13 9.47
C HIS A 19 4.92 15.19 10.31
N SER A 20 4.51 14.80 11.51
CA SER A 20 3.97 15.68 12.54
C SER A 20 4.45 15.25 13.94
N LYS A 21 4.50 16.20 14.86
CA LYS A 21 4.73 15.96 16.29
C LYS A 21 3.45 16.01 17.11
N ASP A 22 2.38 16.54 16.57
CA ASP A 22 1.14 16.86 17.29
C ASP A 22 -0.13 16.37 16.56
N MET A 23 0.01 15.71 15.38
CA MET A 23 -1.08 15.26 14.51
C MET A 23 -1.94 16.40 13.93
N VAL A 24 -1.53 17.65 14.09
CA VAL A 24 -2.22 18.86 13.60
C VAL A 24 -1.37 19.57 12.55
N ASN A 25 -0.09 19.79 12.88
CA ASN A 25 0.85 20.49 12.00
C ASN A 25 1.69 19.47 11.22
N TRP A 26 1.41 19.33 9.93
CA TRP A 26 2.05 18.37 9.04
C TRP A 26 3.00 19.04 8.06
N LYS A 27 4.13 18.39 7.79
CA LYS A 27 5.10 18.81 6.78
C LYS A 27 5.41 17.64 5.86
N ILE A 28 5.42 17.86 4.55
CA ILE A 28 5.99 16.89 3.60
C ILE A 28 7.50 16.86 3.82
N ILE A 29 8.04 15.67 4.06
CA ILE A 29 9.46 15.46 4.34
C ILE A 29 10.17 14.70 3.22
N SER A 30 9.45 13.92 2.42
CA SER A 30 9.97 13.22 1.25
C SER A 30 8.85 12.75 0.33
N TYR A 31 9.25 12.17 -0.79
CA TYR A 31 8.39 11.39 -1.69
C TYR A 31 9.00 9.99 -1.85
N VAL A 32 8.15 8.97 -1.97
CA VAL A 32 8.60 7.58 -2.09
C VAL A 32 9.25 7.31 -3.44
N PHE A 33 8.82 8.01 -4.48
CA PHE A 33 9.41 7.93 -5.81
C PHE A 33 9.41 9.29 -6.50
N ASP A 34 10.42 9.51 -7.34
CA ASP A 34 10.53 10.73 -8.15
C ASP A 34 9.61 10.65 -9.38
N GLU A 35 9.60 9.48 -10.03
CA GLU A 35 8.76 9.19 -11.20
C GLU A 35 8.41 7.70 -11.27
N ILE A 36 7.28 7.41 -11.92
CA ILE A 36 6.93 6.07 -12.37
C ILE A 36 6.92 6.10 -13.89
N ASN A 37 7.83 5.33 -14.50
CA ASN A 37 8.01 5.23 -15.94
C ASN A 37 7.88 3.77 -16.38
N GLU A 38 6.70 3.18 -16.17
CA GLU A 38 6.42 1.76 -16.45
C GLU A 38 5.82 1.54 -17.84
N SER A 39 5.43 2.61 -18.52
CA SER A 39 4.87 2.54 -19.88
C SER A 39 5.06 3.88 -20.61
N PRO A 40 5.02 3.89 -21.97
CA PRO A 40 5.08 5.12 -22.75
C PRO A 40 3.99 6.15 -22.36
N LYS A 41 2.85 5.69 -21.88
CA LYS A 41 1.74 6.58 -21.44
C LYS A 41 2.07 7.41 -20.20
N ASN A 42 3.06 6.99 -19.39
CA ASN A 42 3.59 7.81 -18.31
C ASN A 42 4.24 9.09 -18.85
N ASN A 43 4.81 9.03 -20.06
CA ASN A 43 5.44 10.14 -20.78
C ASN A 43 4.53 10.80 -21.81
N LEU A 44 3.23 10.55 -21.75
CA LEU A 44 2.20 11.05 -22.68
C LEU A 44 2.36 10.53 -24.13
N GLU A 45 3.07 9.43 -24.32
CA GLU A 45 3.29 8.80 -25.60
C GLU A 45 2.16 7.79 -25.91
N GLY A 46 1.35 8.08 -26.92
CA GLY A 46 0.22 7.22 -27.30
C GLY A 46 -0.93 7.16 -26.30
N GLY A 47 -1.04 8.19 -25.43
CA GLY A 47 -2.08 8.32 -24.42
C GLY A 47 -1.57 8.91 -23.12
N ASN A 48 -2.31 8.68 -22.03
CA ASN A 48 -1.95 9.18 -20.70
C ASN A 48 -2.40 8.20 -19.60
N ILE A 49 -1.95 8.46 -18.37
CA ILE A 49 -2.33 7.73 -17.16
C ILE A 49 -3.07 8.62 -16.15
N TYR A 50 -3.71 9.68 -16.60
CA TYR A 50 -4.43 10.57 -15.69
C TYR A 50 -5.44 9.80 -14.85
N SER A 51 -5.45 10.07 -13.55
CA SER A 51 -6.23 9.36 -12.52
C SER A 51 -5.90 7.87 -12.35
N ARG A 52 -4.81 7.34 -12.94
CA ARG A 52 -4.43 5.92 -12.88
C ARG A 52 -2.99 5.70 -12.37
N GLY A 53 -2.43 6.65 -11.67
CA GLY A 53 -1.11 6.54 -11.07
C GLY A 53 -1.15 5.88 -9.70
N GLN A 54 -0.38 6.42 -8.75
CA GLN A 54 -0.33 5.92 -7.39
C GLN A 54 -1.60 6.31 -6.62
N TRP A 55 -2.35 5.29 -6.19
CA TRP A 55 -3.55 5.44 -5.36
C TRP A 55 -3.21 5.17 -3.88
N ALA A 56 -4.19 4.70 -3.08
CA ALA A 56 -3.99 4.47 -1.66
C ALA A 56 -2.74 3.64 -1.37
N ALA A 57 -2.00 4.05 -0.35
CA ALA A 57 -0.76 3.41 0.05
C ALA A 57 -0.80 3.01 1.52
N SER A 58 -0.11 1.93 1.85
CA SER A 58 0.12 1.47 3.21
C SER A 58 1.52 1.89 3.67
N LEU A 59 1.62 2.56 4.80
CA LEU A 59 2.89 2.90 5.47
C LEU A 59 3.00 2.08 6.75
N ARG A 60 4.14 1.39 6.94
CA ARG A 60 4.46 0.61 8.13
C ARG A 60 5.89 0.85 8.57
N TYR A 61 6.11 0.77 9.87
CA TYR A 61 7.44 0.72 10.45
C TYR A 61 7.63 -0.62 11.15
N HIS A 62 8.71 -1.32 10.82
CA HIS A 62 9.06 -2.61 11.41
C HIS A 62 10.58 -2.82 11.37
N ASP A 63 11.17 -3.26 12.50
CA ASP A 63 12.58 -3.60 12.64
C ASP A 63 13.56 -2.55 12.07
N GLY A 64 13.32 -1.27 12.39
CA GLY A 64 14.22 -0.19 11.99
C GLY A 64 14.04 0.29 10.55
N LEU A 65 13.05 -0.23 9.82
CA LEU A 65 12.74 0.16 8.45
C LEU A 65 11.30 0.65 8.32
N PHE A 66 11.12 1.63 7.47
CA PHE A 66 9.81 2.02 6.95
C PHE A 66 9.53 1.25 5.67
N TYR A 67 8.29 0.84 5.51
CA TYR A 67 7.78 0.11 4.34
C TYR A 67 6.59 0.86 3.78
N VAL A 68 6.60 1.04 2.47
CA VAL A 68 5.45 1.59 1.73
C VAL A 68 5.02 0.58 0.69
N PHE A 69 3.74 0.24 0.69
CA PHE A 69 3.09 -0.55 -0.34
C PHE A 69 2.09 0.32 -1.09
N PHE A 70 2.06 0.25 -2.41
CA PHE A 70 1.02 0.84 -3.25
C PHE A 70 0.89 0.12 -4.58
N GLY A 71 -0.26 0.30 -5.23
CA GLY A 71 -0.51 -0.16 -6.59
C GLY A 71 -0.54 1.01 -7.58
N THR A 72 -0.08 0.77 -8.81
CA THR A 72 -0.26 1.67 -9.95
C THR A 72 -0.22 0.90 -11.27
N GLY A 73 -1.03 1.32 -12.24
CA GLY A 73 -1.18 0.59 -13.48
C GLY A 73 -1.69 -0.83 -13.24
N ASN A 74 -0.89 -1.81 -13.62
CA ASN A 74 -1.20 -3.24 -13.42
C ASN A 74 -0.27 -3.91 -12.40
N LYS A 75 0.49 -3.13 -11.63
CA LYS A 75 1.52 -3.63 -10.72
C LYS A 75 1.33 -3.09 -9.32
N SER A 76 1.99 -3.73 -8.38
CA SER A 76 2.13 -3.26 -7.01
C SER A 76 3.60 -3.20 -6.62
N TYR A 77 3.93 -2.33 -5.68
CA TYR A 77 5.29 -1.98 -5.32
C TYR A 77 5.46 -1.97 -3.82
N ILE A 78 6.63 -2.45 -3.36
CA ILE A 78 7.13 -2.22 -2.00
C ILE A 78 8.39 -1.37 -2.09
N TYR A 79 8.39 -0.27 -1.36
CA TYR A 79 9.57 0.56 -1.12
C TYR A 79 9.94 0.55 0.35
N THR A 80 11.23 0.73 0.63
CA THR A 80 11.76 0.76 2.00
C THR A 80 12.68 1.95 2.21
N ALA A 81 12.73 2.46 3.43
CA ALA A 81 13.70 3.47 3.86
C ALA A 81 14.04 3.30 5.35
N LYS A 82 15.31 3.56 5.72
CA LYS A 82 15.71 3.67 7.13
C LYS A 82 15.27 4.98 7.74
N ASP A 83 15.37 6.06 6.96
CA ASP A 83 14.93 7.40 7.31
C ASP A 83 13.76 7.78 6.39
N PRO A 84 12.56 8.05 6.91
CA PRO A 84 11.41 8.40 6.10
C PRO A 84 11.55 9.75 5.39
N ALA A 85 12.50 10.60 5.82
CA ALA A 85 12.87 11.83 5.13
C ALA A 85 13.96 11.64 4.07
N GLY A 86 14.58 10.46 4.03
CA GLY A 86 15.67 10.13 3.14
C GLY A 86 15.21 9.51 1.82
N LYS A 87 16.14 8.80 1.20
CA LYS A 87 15.89 8.08 -0.05
C LYS A 87 15.13 6.78 0.21
N TRP A 88 14.09 6.55 -0.57
CA TRP A 88 13.34 5.29 -0.64
C TRP A 88 13.92 4.37 -1.70
N GLU A 89 14.02 3.09 -1.39
CA GLU A 89 14.54 2.07 -2.29
C GLU A 89 13.42 1.10 -2.68
N LYS A 90 13.30 0.82 -3.98
CA LYS A 90 12.35 -0.16 -4.50
C LYS A 90 12.80 -1.56 -4.09
N LYS A 91 12.06 -2.18 -3.19
CA LYS A 91 12.36 -3.51 -2.64
C LYS A 91 11.75 -4.64 -3.46
N LEU A 92 10.50 -4.47 -3.92
CA LEU A 92 9.76 -5.51 -4.63
C LEU A 92 8.81 -4.88 -5.66
N VAL A 93 8.69 -5.54 -6.81
CA VAL A 93 7.64 -5.30 -7.80
C VAL A 93 6.82 -6.58 -7.95
N ILE A 94 5.52 -6.45 -7.91
CA ILE A 94 4.56 -7.53 -8.09
C ILE A 94 3.80 -7.25 -9.38
N ASP A 95 3.81 -8.19 -10.33
CA ASP A 95 3.13 -8.08 -11.62
C ASP A 95 1.60 -8.32 -11.50
N GLU A 96 1.02 -7.76 -10.45
CA GLU A 96 -0.40 -7.79 -10.13
C GLU A 96 -0.78 -6.52 -9.38
N TYR A 97 -1.94 -5.94 -9.71
CA TYR A 97 -2.49 -4.80 -8.99
C TYR A 97 -3.30 -5.27 -7.78
N LEU A 98 -2.80 -5.04 -6.58
CA LEU A 98 -3.44 -5.38 -5.32
C LEU A 98 -4.05 -4.10 -4.73
N HIS A 99 -5.37 -3.97 -4.88
CA HIS A 99 -6.11 -2.75 -4.61
C HIS A 99 -6.20 -2.42 -3.12
N ASP A 100 -5.98 -1.15 -2.76
CA ASP A 100 -6.15 -0.56 -1.42
C ASP A 100 -5.57 -1.43 -0.30
N ALA A 101 -4.33 -1.84 -0.48
CA ALA A 101 -3.75 -2.87 0.35
C ALA A 101 -3.13 -2.33 1.64
N SER A 102 -3.14 -3.16 2.66
CA SER A 102 -2.56 -2.88 3.98
C SER A 102 -1.62 -4.00 4.41
N MET A 103 -0.34 -3.68 4.61
CA MET A 103 0.65 -4.61 5.15
C MET A 103 0.51 -4.79 6.65
N LEU A 104 0.80 -6.00 7.14
CA LEU A 104 0.96 -6.34 8.55
C LEU A 104 2.22 -7.19 8.72
N PHE A 105 3.10 -6.78 9.64
CA PHE A 105 4.20 -7.59 10.16
C PHE A 105 3.74 -8.23 11.46
N ASP A 106 3.69 -9.55 11.51
CA ASP A 106 3.22 -10.29 12.67
C ASP A 106 4.36 -10.64 13.63
N ASP A 107 4.03 -10.95 14.89
CA ASP A 107 4.98 -11.25 15.95
C ASP A 107 5.77 -12.54 15.70
N ASP A 108 5.27 -13.46 14.87
CA ASP A 108 5.94 -14.69 14.47
C ASP A 108 6.86 -14.51 13.24
N GLY A 109 6.97 -13.27 12.77
CA GLY A 109 7.75 -12.89 11.59
C GLY A 109 7.05 -13.16 10.25
N SER A 110 5.78 -13.54 10.26
CA SER A 110 4.97 -13.60 9.04
C SER A 110 4.60 -12.20 8.56
N ILE A 111 4.52 -12.03 7.24
CA ILE A 111 4.19 -10.76 6.61
C ILE A 111 2.93 -10.95 5.78
N TYR A 112 1.88 -10.26 6.16
CA TYR A 112 0.59 -10.34 5.50
C TYR A 112 0.24 -9.08 4.74
N LEU A 113 -0.56 -9.23 3.68
CA LEU A 113 -1.18 -8.15 2.95
C LEU A 113 -2.69 -8.41 2.85
N ALA A 114 -3.48 -7.53 3.45
CA ALA A 114 -4.93 -7.49 3.21
C ALA A 114 -5.19 -6.53 2.04
N TYR A 115 -6.02 -6.92 1.07
CA TYR A 115 -6.31 -6.11 -0.11
C TYR A 115 -7.66 -6.49 -0.75
N GLY A 116 -8.17 -5.61 -1.58
CA GLY A 116 -9.32 -5.91 -2.42
C GLY A 116 -10.27 -4.74 -2.62
N ALA A 117 -11.19 -4.94 -3.58
CA ALA A 117 -12.36 -4.12 -3.80
C ALA A 117 -13.58 -5.03 -3.95
N ARG A 118 -14.66 -4.77 -3.22
CA ARG A 118 -15.87 -5.61 -3.07
C ARG A 118 -15.66 -6.87 -2.23
N HIS A 119 -14.54 -7.53 -2.31
CA HIS A 119 -14.13 -8.63 -1.44
C HIS A 119 -12.74 -8.32 -0.88
N ILE A 120 -12.45 -8.81 0.30
CA ILE A 120 -11.13 -8.65 0.92
C ILE A 120 -10.46 -9.99 1.05
N ARG A 121 -9.23 -10.05 0.58
CA ARG A 121 -8.34 -11.20 0.68
C ARG A 121 -7.14 -10.86 1.57
N ILE A 122 -6.58 -11.88 2.18
CA ILE A 122 -5.28 -11.80 2.85
C ILE A 122 -4.35 -12.78 2.15
N ILE A 123 -3.16 -12.30 1.77
CA ILE A 123 -2.05 -13.11 1.28
C ILE A 123 -0.85 -12.97 2.19
N GLU A 124 0.03 -13.96 2.15
CA GLU A 124 1.29 -13.96 2.86
C GLU A 124 2.45 -13.69 1.89
N PHE A 125 3.42 -12.90 2.34
CA PHE A 125 4.71 -12.73 1.65
C PHE A 125 5.76 -13.68 2.21
N ASN A 126 6.78 -13.99 1.41
CA ASN A 126 8.01 -14.56 1.92
C ASN A 126 8.61 -13.63 2.99
N LYS A 127 9.20 -14.19 4.05
CA LYS A 127 9.73 -13.42 5.18
C LYS A 127 10.83 -12.43 4.80
N ASP A 128 11.53 -12.67 3.70
CA ASP A 128 12.55 -11.77 3.14
C ASP A 128 11.99 -10.73 2.16
N LEU A 129 10.66 -10.73 1.94
CA LEU A 129 9.97 -9.91 0.93
C LEU A 129 10.51 -10.12 -0.49
N SER A 130 10.93 -11.33 -0.83
CA SER A 130 11.31 -11.68 -2.20
C SER A 130 10.11 -11.86 -3.14
N GLY A 131 8.90 -11.98 -2.60
CA GLY A 131 7.66 -12.16 -3.35
C GLY A 131 6.52 -12.66 -2.47
N ILE A 132 5.39 -12.96 -3.11
CA ILE A 132 4.24 -13.60 -2.48
C ILE A 132 4.61 -15.06 -2.16
N ASN A 133 4.35 -15.49 -0.93
CA ASN A 133 4.49 -16.89 -0.52
C ASN A 133 3.31 -17.70 -1.09
N ARG A 134 3.56 -18.43 -2.17
CA ARG A 134 2.52 -19.19 -2.87
C ARG A 134 2.01 -20.42 -2.11
N GLU A 135 2.76 -20.88 -1.11
CA GLU A 135 2.39 -21.98 -0.22
C GLU A 135 1.87 -21.46 1.12
N GLY A 136 1.94 -20.16 1.36
CA GLY A 136 1.46 -19.48 2.55
C GLY A 136 -0.03 -19.17 2.51
N LEU A 137 -0.45 -18.32 3.43
CA LEU A 137 -1.84 -17.92 3.55
C LEU A 137 -2.32 -17.19 2.28
N ASN A 138 -3.44 -17.65 1.73
CA ASN A 138 -4.17 -17.00 0.65
C ASN A 138 -5.67 -17.27 0.84
N VAL A 139 -6.35 -16.37 1.54
CA VAL A 139 -7.73 -16.57 1.96
C VAL A 139 -8.58 -15.34 1.66
N GLU A 140 -9.81 -15.59 1.25
CA GLU A 140 -10.86 -14.57 1.22
C GLU A 140 -11.50 -14.48 2.60
N VAL A 141 -11.39 -13.32 3.24
CA VAL A 141 -11.89 -13.10 4.62
C VAL A 141 -13.22 -12.35 4.63
N ILE A 142 -13.47 -11.55 3.59
CA ILE A 142 -14.76 -10.91 3.37
C ILE A 142 -15.18 -11.24 1.95
N PRO A 143 -16.25 -12.03 1.75
CA PRO A 143 -16.72 -12.39 0.42
C PRO A 143 -17.34 -11.16 -0.27
N ALA A 144 -17.43 -11.23 -1.59
CA ALA A 144 -18.06 -10.16 -2.37
C ALA A 144 -19.54 -10.00 -1.97
N GLU A 145 -19.87 -8.84 -1.46
CA GLU A 145 -21.26 -8.48 -1.22
C GLU A 145 -21.93 -8.10 -2.55
N PRO A 146 -23.15 -8.59 -2.82
CA PRO A 146 -23.82 -8.32 -4.07
C PRO A 146 -24.23 -6.86 -4.25
N LYS A 147 -24.21 -6.06 -3.17
CA LYS A 147 -24.72 -4.67 -3.15
C LYS A 147 -23.71 -3.74 -2.47
N GLY A 148 -22.83 -3.12 -3.27
CA GLY A 148 -21.96 -2.07 -2.80
C GLY A 148 -20.48 -2.29 -3.08
N LEU A 149 -19.71 -1.23 -2.87
CA LEU A 149 -18.26 -1.23 -2.94
C LEU A 149 -17.69 -1.28 -1.52
N LEU A 150 -16.75 -2.17 -1.30
CA LEU A 150 -15.99 -2.30 -0.07
C LEU A 150 -14.52 -2.15 -0.43
N GLU A 151 -13.83 -1.18 0.18
CA GLU A 151 -12.43 -0.87 -0.12
C GLU A 151 -11.73 -0.16 1.05
N GLY A 152 -10.48 0.30 0.86
CA GLY A 152 -9.75 1.08 1.86
C GLY A 152 -9.38 0.24 3.08
N VAL A 153 -9.00 -1.03 2.88
CA VAL A 153 -8.70 -1.93 4.00
C VAL A 153 -7.47 -1.46 4.78
N HIS A 154 -7.60 -1.46 6.11
CA HIS A 154 -6.47 -1.38 7.03
C HIS A 154 -6.47 -2.60 7.95
N PHE A 155 -5.31 -3.25 8.08
CA PHE A 155 -5.13 -4.48 8.81
C PHE A 155 -4.13 -4.30 9.95
N TYR A 156 -4.55 -4.63 11.17
CA TYR A 156 -3.78 -4.39 12.38
C TYR A 156 -3.81 -5.60 13.30
N LYS A 157 -2.77 -5.74 14.14
CA LYS A 157 -2.77 -6.64 15.29
C LYS A 157 -2.60 -5.81 16.57
N PHE A 158 -3.46 -6.05 17.53
CA PHE A 158 -3.42 -5.42 18.83
C PHE A 158 -3.93 -6.38 19.91
N ASN A 159 -3.20 -6.53 21.04
CA ASN A 159 -3.54 -7.44 22.12
C ASN A 159 -3.86 -8.86 21.64
N ASN A 160 -3.02 -9.44 20.78
CA ASN A 160 -3.16 -10.78 20.18
C ASN A 160 -4.48 -11.00 19.39
N LYS A 161 -5.09 -9.91 18.93
CA LYS A 161 -6.27 -9.94 18.05
C LYS A 161 -6.00 -9.20 16.77
N TYR A 162 -6.55 -9.70 15.68
CA TYR A 162 -6.49 -9.04 14.39
C TYR A 162 -7.72 -8.16 14.20
N TYR A 163 -7.50 -6.99 13.68
CA TYR A 163 -8.54 -6.00 13.39
C TYR A 163 -8.41 -5.57 11.94
N MET A 164 -9.55 -5.45 11.29
CA MET A 164 -9.64 -4.94 9.94
C MET A 164 -10.67 -3.81 9.91
N THR A 165 -10.29 -2.66 9.35
CA THR A 165 -11.19 -1.55 9.07
C THR A 165 -11.24 -1.33 7.57
N PHE A 166 -12.38 -0.90 7.06
CA PHE A 166 -12.61 -0.64 5.64
C PHE A 166 -13.77 0.32 5.45
N ILE A 167 -13.91 0.87 4.26
CA ILE A 167 -15.04 1.70 3.86
C ILE A 167 -16.04 0.80 3.12
N TRP A 168 -17.30 0.98 3.41
CA TRP A 168 -18.39 0.35 2.68
C TRP A 168 -19.31 1.41 2.10
N TRP A 169 -19.54 1.33 0.79
CA TRP A 169 -20.45 2.16 0.03
C TRP A 169 -21.65 1.30 -0.37
N PRO A 170 -22.78 1.32 0.37
CA PRO A 170 -23.95 0.58 -0.03
C PRO A 170 -24.50 1.13 -1.35
N GLU A 171 -24.97 0.23 -2.23
CA GLU A 171 -25.76 0.64 -3.38
C GLU A 171 -27.08 1.22 -2.84
N GLY A 172 -27.36 2.50 -3.17
CA GLY A 172 -28.58 3.21 -2.80
C GLY A 172 -29.80 2.77 -3.57
#